data_4953496710e29fd1a8f703763159415c
#
_entry.id   4953496710e29fd1a8f703763159415c
#
_cell.length_a   1.000
_cell.length_b   1.000
_cell.length_c   1.000
_cell.angle_alpha   90.00
_cell.angle_beta   90.00
_cell.angle_gamma   90.00
#
_symmetry.space_group_name_H-M   'P 1'
#
loop_
_entity.id
_entity.type
_entity.pdbx_description
1 polymer ?
#
loop_
_entity_poly.entity_id
_entity_poly.type
_entity_poly.pdbx_seq_one_letter_code
_entity_poly.pdbx_strand_id
1 'polypeptide(L)'
;MKRLTLILAFALSAVGFAAAQNTAVVNSEKIFKSIDAYNEAIKQLDQMAEQYQKDVDEKFKAVEDLYNAYMQRKSTLSQASQQANEENILKMEKEATDFQESIFGTEGTLMKRRIELIQPIQKQVFGAIETYAKQHNIDMVVDIAQNATMLYYSPDVDHTQDIIDMLKAPAATAPATTAAPATAAQQ
;
A
#
# COMPACT_ATOMS: atom_id res chain seq x y z
N MET A 1 32.45 -22.69 56.65
CA MET A 1 32.09 -23.37 55.42
C MET A 1 30.61 -23.13 54.98
N LYS A 2 29.63 -23.09 55.90
CA LYS A 2 28.21 -22.84 55.55
C LYS A 2 27.92 -21.45 54.97
N ARG A 3 28.73 -20.42 55.26
CA ARG A 3 28.55 -19.06 54.76
C ARG A 3 29.11 -18.86 53.31
N LEU A 4 30.08 -19.68 52.91
CA LEU A 4 30.68 -19.61 51.58
C LEU A 4 29.77 -20.32 50.54
N THR A 5 29.03 -21.35 50.93
CA THR A 5 28.06 -22.03 50.05
C THR A 5 26.82 -21.19 49.75
N LEU A 6 26.42 -20.28 50.69
CA LEU A 6 25.27 -19.41 50.48
C LEU A 6 25.58 -18.28 49.48
N ILE A 7 26.84 -17.80 49.48
CA ILE A 7 27.27 -16.75 48.52
C ILE A 7 27.38 -17.33 47.11
N LEU A 8 27.83 -18.57 46.96
CA LEU A 8 27.92 -19.23 45.65
C LEU A 8 26.55 -19.54 45.07
N ALA A 9 25.56 -19.87 45.88
CA ALA A 9 24.17 -20.12 45.48
C ALA A 9 23.46 -18.83 45.00
N PHE A 10 23.82 -17.67 45.57
CA PHE A 10 23.25 -16.36 45.19
C PHE A 10 23.90 -15.80 43.92
N ALA A 11 25.15 -16.15 43.62
CA ALA A 11 25.81 -15.75 42.36
C ALA A 11 25.31 -16.51 41.15
N LEU A 12 24.74 -17.71 41.30
CA LEU A 12 24.18 -18.52 40.19
C LEU A 12 22.77 -18.09 39.80
N SER A 13 22.06 -17.34 40.63
CA SER A 13 20.70 -16.85 40.33
C SER A 13 20.68 -15.52 39.55
N ALA A 14 21.85 -14.90 39.34
CA ALA A 14 21.99 -13.66 38.57
C ALA A 14 22.28 -13.84 37.08
N VAL A 15 22.07 -15.07 36.52
CA VAL A 15 21.99 -15.25 35.08
C VAL A 15 20.63 -14.65 34.67
N GLY A 16 20.59 -13.34 34.60
CA GLY A 16 19.47 -12.62 34.01
C GLY A 16 19.24 -13.21 32.62
N PHE A 17 18.03 -13.70 32.37
CA PHE A 17 17.56 -13.94 31.02
C PHE A 17 17.68 -12.61 30.28
N ALA A 18 18.81 -12.38 29.61
CA ALA A 18 18.86 -11.44 28.52
C ALA A 18 17.86 -12.01 27.50
N ALA A 19 16.63 -11.56 27.55
CA ALA A 19 15.67 -11.81 26.50
C ALA A 19 16.31 -11.20 25.24
N ALA A 20 16.94 -12.04 24.44
CA ALA A 20 17.42 -11.64 23.13
C ALA A 20 16.18 -11.19 22.36
N GLN A 21 16.10 -9.92 22.01
CA GLN A 21 15.03 -9.43 21.16
C GLN A 21 15.06 -10.24 19.86
N ASN A 22 14.00 -10.99 19.61
CA ASN A 22 13.88 -11.81 18.43
C ASN A 22 13.41 -10.90 17.29
N THR A 23 14.33 -10.56 16.38
CA THR A 23 14.08 -9.68 15.24
C THR A 23 14.04 -10.49 13.96
N ALA A 24 13.04 -10.27 13.14
CA ALA A 24 12.92 -10.83 11.79
C ALA A 24 13.03 -9.73 10.73
N VAL A 25 13.45 -10.11 9.53
CA VAL A 25 13.34 -9.28 8.34
C VAL A 25 12.39 -9.91 7.34
N VAL A 26 11.69 -9.10 6.58
CA VAL A 26 10.84 -9.52 5.47
C VAL A 26 11.01 -8.57 4.29
N ASN A 27 10.88 -9.08 3.08
CA ASN A 27 10.80 -8.26 1.88
C ASN A 27 9.33 -8.13 1.45
N SER A 28 8.69 -7.03 1.84
CA SER A 28 7.27 -6.80 1.54
C SER A 28 6.98 -6.78 0.05
N GLU A 29 7.89 -6.27 -0.78
CA GLU A 29 7.72 -6.25 -2.24
C GLU A 29 7.62 -7.67 -2.82
N LYS A 30 8.50 -8.59 -2.38
CA LYS A 30 8.45 -9.99 -2.80
C LYS A 30 7.15 -10.66 -2.32
N ILE A 31 6.73 -10.36 -1.09
CA ILE A 31 5.47 -10.89 -0.54
C ILE A 31 4.29 -10.43 -1.38
N PHE A 32 4.14 -9.11 -1.64
CA PHE A 32 3.05 -8.59 -2.46
C PHE A 32 3.05 -9.17 -3.88
N LYS A 33 4.20 -9.20 -4.54
CA LYS A 33 4.34 -9.78 -5.90
C LYS A 33 4.03 -11.28 -5.97
N SER A 34 4.05 -11.99 -4.86
CA SER A 34 3.68 -13.41 -4.81
C SER A 34 2.16 -13.64 -4.78
N ILE A 35 1.35 -12.58 -4.60
CA ILE A 35 -0.11 -12.63 -4.49
C ILE A 35 -0.74 -12.28 -5.83
N ASP A 36 -1.47 -13.23 -6.43
CA ASP A 36 -2.11 -13.04 -7.74
C ASP A 36 -3.09 -11.88 -7.76
N ALA A 37 -3.88 -11.71 -6.68
CA ALA A 37 -4.81 -10.60 -6.54
C ALA A 37 -4.10 -9.23 -6.54
N TYR A 38 -2.88 -9.13 -6.00
CA TYR A 38 -2.08 -7.91 -6.06
C TYR A 38 -1.62 -7.61 -7.48
N ASN A 39 -1.09 -8.61 -8.18
CA ASN A 39 -0.62 -8.45 -9.55
C ASN A 39 -1.78 -8.07 -10.49
N GLU A 40 -2.95 -8.66 -10.32
CA GLU A 40 -4.13 -8.30 -11.10
C GLU A 40 -4.64 -6.88 -10.76
N ALA A 41 -4.60 -6.48 -9.48
CA ALA A 41 -4.95 -5.13 -9.06
C ALA A 41 -4.02 -4.07 -9.68
N ILE A 42 -2.70 -4.32 -9.69
CA ILE A 42 -1.73 -3.44 -10.34
C ILE A 42 -2.01 -3.34 -11.83
N LYS A 43 -2.22 -4.47 -12.51
CA LYS A 43 -2.55 -4.48 -13.94
C LYS A 43 -3.82 -3.69 -14.27
N GLN A 44 -4.87 -3.82 -13.45
CA GLN A 44 -6.09 -3.02 -13.61
C GLN A 44 -5.82 -1.53 -13.45
N LEU A 45 -5.02 -1.13 -12.45
CA LEU A 45 -4.66 0.25 -12.22
C LEU A 45 -3.85 0.84 -13.38
N ASP A 46 -2.90 0.07 -13.92
CA ASP A 46 -2.09 0.48 -15.07
C ASP A 46 -2.97 0.69 -16.31
N GLN A 47 -3.88 -0.24 -16.60
CA GLN A 47 -4.83 -0.12 -17.72
C GLN A 47 -5.75 1.10 -17.56
N MET A 48 -6.24 1.35 -16.35
CA MET A 48 -7.05 2.54 -16.07
C MET A 48 -6.24 3.83 -16.24
N ALA A 49 -4.98 3.85 -15.76
CA ALA A 49 -4.10 5.00 -15.92
C ALA A 49 -3.81 5.30 -17.40
N GLU A 50 -3.54 4.28 -18.20
CA GLU A 50 -3.34 4.43 -19.64
C GLU A 50 -4.58 4.98 -20.35
N GLN A 51 -5.77 4.48 -19.99
CA GLN A 51 -7.02 4.97 -20.58
C GLN A 51 -7.28 6.42 -20.21
N TYR A 52 -7.15 6.77 -18.93
CA TYR A 52 -7.34 8.14 -18.47
C TYR A 52 -6.30 9.10 -19.06
N GLN A 53 -5.06 8.64 -19.25
CA GLN A 53 -4.05 9.47 -19.93
C GLN A 53 -4.47 9.80 -21.36
N LYS A 54 -5.00 8.85 -22.11
CA LYS A 54 -5.54 9.10 -23.46
C LYS A 54 -6.69 10.11 -23.43
N ASP A 55 -7.62 9.94 -22.49
CA ASP A 55 -8.76 10.86 -22.35
C ASP A 55 -8.29 12.29 -22.02
N VAL A 56 -7.25 12.44 -21.18
CA VAL A 56 -6.61 13.74 -20.89
C VAL A 56 -5.94 14.32 -22.13
N ASP A 57 -5.14 13.51 -22.83
CA ASP A 57 -4.42 13.92 -24.04
C ASP A 57 -5.41 14.38 -25.15
N GLU A 58 -6.54 13.68 -25.32
CA GLU A 58 -7.60 14.08 -26.25
C GLU A 58 -8.21 15.44 -25.88
N LYS A 59 -8.43 15.72 -24.61
CA LYS A 59 -8.95 17.01 -24.15
C LYS A 59 -7.96 18.15 -24.42
N PHE A 60 -6.69 17.98 -24.09
CA PHE A 60 -5.66 18.99 -24.38
C PHE A 60 -5.45 19.19 -25.87
N LYS A 61 -5.51 18.11 -26.65
CA LYS A 61 -5.47 18.19 -28.10
C LYS A 61 -6.65 19.00 -28.66
N ALA A 62 -7.85 18.81 -28.15
CA ALA A 62 -9.01 19.60 -28.57
C ALA A 62 -8.83 21.11 -28.27
N VAL A 63 -8.21 21.46 -27.15
CA VAL A 63 -7.85 22.82 -26.80
C VAL A 63 -6.84 23.39 -27.83
N GLU A 64 -5.79 22.62 -28.12
CA GLU A 64 -4.77 22.99 -29.11
C GLU A 64 -5.37 23.22 -30.51
N ASP A 65 -6.20 22.27 -30.97
CA ASP A 65 -6.88 22.35 -32.25
C ASP A 65 -7.79 23.61 -32.33
N LEU A 66 -8.52 23.92 -31.26
CA LEU A 66 -9.35 25.11 -31.17
C LEU A 66 -8.52 26.38 -31.19
N TYR A 67 -7.41 26.43 -30.44
CA TYR A 67 -6.48 27.53 -30.43
C TYR A 67 -5.86 27.79 -31.83
N ASN A 68 -5.39 26.73 -32.47
CA ASN A 68 -4.82 26.81 -33.80
C ASN A 68 -5.85 27.30 -34.84
N ALA A 69 -7.08 26.83 -34.81
CA ALA A 69 -8.15 27.27 -35.65
C ALA A 69 -8.53 28.74 -35.40
N TYR A 70 -8.48 29.19 -34.16
CA TYR A 70 -8.68 30.60 -33.81
C TYR A 70 -7.57 31.45 -34.34
N MET A 71 -6.29 31.09 -34.15
CA MET A 71 -5.14 31.87 -34.63
C MET A 71 -5.13 32.06 -36.14
N GLN A 72 -5.53 31.04 -36.90
CA GLN A 72 -5.63 31.15 -38.37
C GLN A 72 -6.65 32.19 -38.83
N ARG A 73 -7.69 32.47 -38.07
CA ARG A 73 -8.80 33.38 -38.42
C ARG A 73 -8.83 34.65 -37.63
N LYS A 74 -7.97 34.83 -36.61
CA LYS A 74 -7.97 35.97 -35.67
C LYS A 74 -8.05 37.31 -36.35
N SER A 75 -7.27 37.53 -37.40
CA SER A 75 -7.21 38.83 -38.14
C SER A 75 -8.50 39.18 -38.89
N THR A 76 -9.36 38.19 -39.15
CA THR A 76 -10.64 38.38 -39.89
C THR A 76 -11.84 38.49 -38.98
N LEU A 77 -11.68 38.22 -37.71
CA LEU A 77 -12.76 38.20 -36.70
C LEU A 77 -13.00 39.61 -36.15
N SER A 78 -14.27 39.91 -35.83
CA SER A 78 -14.60 41.09 -35.03
C SER A 78 -14.05 40.96 -33.60
N GLN A 79 -13.85 42.07 -32.90
CA GLN A 79 -13.35 42.09 -31.52
C GLN A 79 -14.22 41.23 -30.60
N ALA A 80 -15.56 41.31 -30.70
CA ALA A 80 -16.47 40.51 -29.94
C ALA A 80 -16.30 38.99 -30.19
N SER A 81 -16.05 38.61 -31.47
CA SER A 81 -15.79 37.21 -31.84
C SER A 81 -14.42 36.75 -31.36
N GLN A 82 -13.41 37.60 -31.35
CA GLN A 82 -12.08 37.27 -30.79
C GLN A 82 -12.23 36.95 -29.29
N GLN A 83 -12.88 37.85 -28.53
CA GLN A 83 -13.10 37.66 -27.11
C GLN A 83 -13.87 36.38 -26.82
N ALA A 84 -14.95 36.09 -27.54
CA ALA A 84 -15.72 34.87 -27.36
C ALA A 84 -14.89 33.58 -27.63
N ASN A 85 -14.00 33.59 -28.63
CA ASN A 85 -13.10 32.49 -28.91
C ASN A 85 -12.04 32.33 -27.80
N GLU A 86 -11.45 33.41 -27.32
CA GLU A 86 -10.47 33.39 -26.24
C GLU A 86 -11.08 32.89 -24.94
N GLU A 87 -12.29 33.33 -24.57
CA GLU A 87 -13.03 32.84 -23.42
C GLU A 87 -13.35 31.32 -23.52
N ASN A 88 -13.74 30.87 -24.73
CA ASN A 88 -14.01 29.44 -24.96
C ASN A 88 -12.73 28.60 -24.86
N ILE A 89 -11.60 29.05 -25.37
CA ILE A 89 -10.31 28.39 -25.27
C ILE A 89 -9.92 28.22 -23.79
N LEU A 90 -9.94 29.35 -23.03
CA LEU A 90 -9.64 29.34 -21.60
C LEU A 90 -10.57 28.41 -20.79
N LYS A 91 -11.86 28.37 -21.15
CA LYS A 91 -12.83 27.48 -20.53
C LYS A 91 -12.46 26.01 -20.79
N MET A 92 -12.18 25.65 -22.03
CA MET A 92 -11.81 24.26 -22.39
C MET A 92 -10.48 23.84 -21.77
N GLU A 93 -9.49 24.76 -21.71
CA GLU A 93 -8.22 24.50 -21.03
C GLU A 93 -8.43 24.23 -19.53
N LYS A 94 -9.27 25.05 -18.89
CA LYS A 94 -9.64 24.80 -17.49
C LYS A 94 -10.34 23.48 -17.31
N GLU A 95 -11.28 23.12 -18.16
CA GLU A 95 -11.98 21.83 -18.11
C GLU A 95 -11.03 20.64 -18.32
N ALA A 96 -10.04 20.75 -19.20
CA ALA A 96 -9.02 19.73 -19.40
C ALA A 96 -8.12 19.58 -18.16
N THR A 97 -7.70 20.68 -17.56
CA THR A 97 -6.90 20.69 -16.32
C THR A 97 -7.68 20.14 -15.13
N ASP A 98 -8.92 20.59 -14.94
CA ASP A 98 -9.78 20.09 -13.86
C ASP A 98 -10.03 18.57 -14.02
N PHE A 99 -10.22 18.10 -15.25
CA PHE A 99 -10.36 16.68 -15.54
C PHE A 99 -9.08 15.92 -15.17
N GLN A 100 -7.92 16.37 -15.60
CA GLN A 100 -6.63 15.75 -15.26
C GLN A 100 -6.45 15.66 -13.74
N GLU A 101 -6.74 16.74 -13.01
CA GLU A 101 -6.64 16.77 -11.55
C GLU A 101 -7.65 15.82 -10.89
N SER A 102 -8.88 15.73 -11.41
CA SER A 102 -9.91 14.82 -10.92
C SER A 102 -9.53 13.34 -11.04
N ILE A 103 -8.65 13.01 -12.00
CA ILE A 103 -8.17 11.63 -12.22
C ILE A 103 -6.86 11.38 -11.46
N PHE A 104 -5.84 12.22 -11.68
CA PHE A 104 -4.46 11.99 -11.24
C PHE A 104 -4.07 12.76 -9.96
N GLY A 105 -4.93 13.65 -9.49
CA GLY A 105 -4.70 14.40 -8.25
C GLY A 105 -4.61 13.51 -7.02
N THR A 106 -4.17 14.08 -5.90
CA THR A 106 -3.97 13.34 -4.61
C THR A 106 -5.26 12.69 -4.08
N GLU A 107 -6.42 13.25 -4.39
CA GLU A 107 -7.75 12.69 -4.09
C GLU A 107 -8.49 12.25 -5.37
N GLY A 108 -7.76 12.06 -6.44
CA GLY A 108 -8.30 11.71 -7.75
C GLY A 108 -8.84 10.29 -7.81
N THR A 109 -9.54 10.01 -8.90
CA THR A 109 -10.20 8.71 -9.13
C THR A 109 -9.21 7.55 -9.10
N LEU A 110 -8.03 7.71 -9.69
CA LEU A 110 -7.03 6.65 -9.74
C LEU A 110 -6.48 6.31 -8.35
N MET A 111 -6.26 7.32 -7.50
CA MET A 111 -5.83 7.11 -6.11
C MET A 111 -6.90 6.40 -5.30
N LYS A 112 -8.16 6.79 -5.40
CA LYS A 112 -9.28 6.12 -4.73
C LYS A 112 -9.37 4.66 -5.14
N ARG A 113 -9.27 4.40 -6.44
CA ARG A 113 -9.30 3.03 -6.96
C ARG A 113 -8.12 2.18 -6.48
N ARG A 114 -6.93 2.78 -6.39
CA ARG A 114 -5.76 2.12 -5.81
C ARG A 114 -6.00 1.72 -4.35
N ILE A 115 -6.55 2.61 -3.55
CA ILE A 115 -6.88 2.31 -2.14
C ILE A 115 -7.87 1.15 -2.06
N GLU A 116 -8.94 1.18 -2.84
CA GLU A 116 -9.96 0.13 -2.86
C GLU A 116 -9.40 -1.25 -3.20
N LEU A 117 -8.51 -1.33 -4.19
CA LEU A 117 -7.94 -2.58 -4.66
C LEU A 117 -6.80 -3.09 -3.79
N ILE A 118 -5.93 -2.21 -3.31
CA ILE A 118 -4.69 -2.61 -2.63
C ILE A 118 -4.85 -2.71 -1.11
N GLN A 119 -5.67 -1.85 -0.49
CA GLN A 119 -5.82 -1.84 0.98
C GLN A 119 -6.27 -3.20 1.57
N PRO A 120 -7.23 -3.94 0.98
CA PRO A 120 -7.60 -5.27 1.49
C PRO A 120 -6.41 -6.24 1.47
N ILE A 121 -5.61 -6.21 0.39
CA ILE A 121 -4.44 -7.07 0.23
C ILE A 121 -3.35 -6.70 1.25
N GLN A 122 -3.12 -5.41 1.48
CA GLN A 122 -2.21 -4.94 2.53
C GLN A 122 -2.63 -5.43 3.91
N LYS A 123 -3.92 -5.35 4.24
CA LYS A 123 -4.45 -5.87 5.52
C LYS A 123 -4.21 -7.38 5.66
N GLN A 124 -4.39 -8.14 4.59
CA GLN A 124 -4.12 -9.58 4.60
C GLN A 124 -2.64 -9.88 4.84
N VAL A 125 -1.74 -9.19 4.15
CA VAL A 125 -0.28 -9.37 4.31
C VAL A 125 0.16 -8.99 5.72
N PHE A 126 -0.26 -7.83 6.22
CA PHE A 126 0.11 -7.39 7.58
C PHE A 126 -0.45 -8.31 8.66
N GLY A 127 -1.67 -8.82 8.48
CA GLY A 127 -2.25 -9.82 9.37
C GLY A 127 -1.48 -11.14 9.37
N ALA A 128 -0.97 -11.57 8.22
CA ALA A 128 -0.12 -12.76 8.12
C ALA A 128 1.22 -12.56 8.83
N ILE A 129 1.87 -11.40 8.60
CA ILE A 129 3.13 -11.05 9.28
C ILE A 129 2.93 -11.00 10.79
N GLU A 130 1.88 -10.35 11.28
CA GLU A 130 1.56 -10.27 12.71
C GLU A 130 1.31 -11.67 13.31
N THR A 131 0.55 -12.50 12.61
CA THR A 131 0.25 -13.86 13.05
C THR A 131 1.52 -14.69 13.15
N TYR A 132 2.37 -14.63 12.12
CA TYR A 132 3.65 -15.32 12.09
C TYR A 132 4.56 -14.87 13.24
N ALA A 133 4.69 -13.56 13.42
CA ALA A 133 5.51 -12.98 14.48
C ALA A 133 5.07 -13.47 15.88
N LYS A 134 3.76 -13.49 16.13
CA LYS A 134 3.21 -14.00 17.41
C LYS A 134 3.48 -15.50 17.61
N GLN A 135 3.35 -16.32 16.56
CA GLN A 135 3.58 -17.76 16.63
C GLN A 135 5.05 -18.12 16.89
N HIS A 136 5.97 -17.27 16.42
CA HIS A 136 7.42 -17.49 16.51
C HIS A 136 8.11 -16.64 17.59
N ASN A 137 7.34 -15.94 18.44
CA ASN A 137 7.84 -15.04 19.48
C ASN A 137 8.82 -14.00 18.93
N ILE A 138 8.50 -13.41 17.78
CA ILE A 138 9.27 -12.35 17.15
C ILE A 138 8.76 -11.01 17.71
N ASP A 139 9.68 -10.23 18.30
CA ASP A 139 9.36 -8.96 18.94
C ASP A 139 9.28 -7.81 17.93
N MET A 140 10.06 -7.91 16.83
CA MET A 140 10.14 -6.86 15.81
C MET A 140 10.34 -7.46 14.43
N VAL A 141 9.56 -6.96 13.46
CA VAL A 141 9.73 -7.30 12.04
C VAL A 141 10.15 -6.04 11.28
N VAL A 142 11.23 -6.15 10.51
CA VAL A 142 11.78 -5.05 9.70
C VAL A 142 11.55 -5.34 8.23
N ASP A 143 10.93 -4.40 7.52
CA ASP A 143 10.80 -4.50 6.06
C ASP A 143 12.09 -4.04 5.37
N ILE A 144 12.64 -4.91 4.53
CA ILE A 144 13.88 -4.64 3.79
C ILE A 144 13.64 -4.30 2.31
N ALA A 145 12.39 -4.24 1.84
CA ALA A 145 12.08 -4.01 0.43
C ALA A 145 12.60 -2.66 -0.08
N GLN A 146 12.54 -1.61 0.76
CA GLN A 146 12.98 -0.26 0.41
C GLN A 146 13.99 0.30 1.41
N ASN A 147 14.60 -0.56 2.22
CA ASN A 147 15.51 -0.13 3.27
C ASN A 147 16.96 -0.08 2.75
N ALA A 148 17.34 1.04 2.13
CA ALA A 148 18.69 1.28 1.63
C ALA A 148 19.77 1.34 2.74
N THR A 149 19.36 1.40 4.01
CA THR A 149 20.28 1.49 5.17
C THR A 149 20.58 0.13 5.81
N MET A 150 19.88 -0.94 5.44
CA MET A 150 20.17 -2.27 5.92
C MET A 150 21.40 -2.83 5.19
N LEU A 151 22.55 -2.84 5.89
CA LEU A 151 23.82 -3.26 5.29
C LEU A 151 24.06 -4.78 5.36
N TYR A 152 23.49 -5.43 6.37
CA TYR A 152 23.65 -6.87 6.57
C TYR A 152 22.54 -7.42 7.49
N TYR A 153 22.10 -8.61 7.19
CA TYR A 153 21.31 -9.48 8.06
C TYR A 153 21.66 -10.95 7.78
N SER A 154 21.50 -11.81 8.80
CA SER A 154 21.69 -13.24 8.60
C SER A 154 20.50 -13.81 7.80
N PRO A 155 20.73 -14.74 6.86
CA PRO A 155 19.64 -15.45 6.18
C PRO A 155 18.63 -16.11 7.14
N ASP A 156 19.07 -16.51 8.33
CA ASP A 156 18.23 -17.17 9.33
C ASP A 156 17.13 -16.27 9.91
N VAL A 157 17.27 -14.95 9.77
CA VAL A 157 16.23 -13.98 10.21
C VAL A 157 15.34 -13.50 9.08
N ASP A 158 15.56 -13.96 7.84
CA ASP A 158 14.71 -13.64 6.69
C ASP A 158 13.53 -14.61 6.59
N HIS A 159 12.38 -14.16 7.00
CA HIS A 159 11.13 -14.92 6.98
C HIS A 159 10.21 -14.57 5.81
N THR A 160 10.76 -13.96 4.75
CA THR A 160 9.97 -13.58 3.56
C THR A 160 9.24 -14.78 2.96
N GLN A 161 9.95 -15.92 2.80
CA GLN A 161 9.36 -17.12 2.19
C GLN A 161 8.31 -17.75 3.09
N ASP A 162 8.53 -17.79 4.40
CA ASP A 162 7.58 -18.34 5.35
C ASP A 162 6.23 -17.58 5.29
N ILE A 163 6.27 -16.24 5.20
CA ILE A 163 5.07 -15.42 5.05
C ILE A 163 4.38 -15.69 3.70
N ILE A 164 5.14 -15.85 2.61
CA ILE A 164 4.60 -16.19 1.30
C ILE A 164 3.89 -17.54 1.34
N ASP A 165 4.50 -18.54 1.95
CA ASP A 165 3.93 -19.88 2.04
C ASP A 165 2.66 -19.88 2.93
N MET A 166 2.66 -19.12 4.01
CA MET A 166 1.49 -18.92 4.86
C MET A 166 0.32 -18.27 4.10
N LEU A 167 0.59 -17.27 3.25
CA LEU A 167 -0.43 -16.60 2.45
C LEU A 167 -0.99 -17.47 1.32
N LYS A 168 -0.19 -18.42 0.81
CA LYS A 168 -0.58 -19.36 -0.24
C LYS A 168 -1.24 -20.64 0.31
N ALA A 169 -1.06 -20.92 1.60
CA ALA A 169 -1.73 -22.06 2.22
C ALA A 169 -3.26 -21.88 2.12
N PRO A 170 -4.01 -22.89 1.67
CA PRO A 170 -5.47 -22.82 1.72
C PRO A 170 -5.87 -22.54 3.17
N ALA A 171 -6.78 -21.56 3.36
CA ALA A 171 -7.23 -21.14 4.69
C ALA A 171 -7.67 -22.37 5.50
N ALA A 172 -6.74 -22.89 6.32
CA ALA A 172 -7.10 -23.86 7.34
C ALA A 172 -8.07 -23.13 8.26
N THR A 173 -9.30 -23.60 8.29
CA THR A 173 -10.44 -23.14 9.06
C THR A 173 -9.97 -22.51 10.37
N ALA A 174 -10.12 -21.18 10.49
CA ALA A 174 -9.95 -20.50 11.75
C ALA A 174 -10.83 -21.23 12.79
N PRO A 175 -10.32 -21.56 13.99
CA PRO A 175 -11.17 -22.15 15.01
C PRO A 175 -12.30 -21.18 15.28
N ALA A 176 -13.53 -21.62 15.02
CA ALA A 176 -14.74 -20.89 15.34
C ALA A 176 -14.67 -20.54 16.83
N THR A 177 -14.56 -19.25 17.14
CA THR A 177 -14.74 -18.76 18.50
C THR A 177 -16.14 -19.14 18.92
N THR A 178 -16.24 -20.17 19.73
CA THR A 178 -17.47 -20.63 20.35
C THR A 178 -17.98 -19.48 21.21
N ALA A 179 -18.96 -18.74 20.70
CA ALA A 179 -19.73 -17.81 21.51
C ALA A 179 -20.42 -18.65 22.58
N ALA A 180 -20.01 -18.47 23.83
CA ALA A 180 -20.70 -19.03 24.99
C ALA A 180 -22.13 -18.49 25.02
N PRO A 181 -23.16 -19.32 25.26
CA PRO A 181 -24.52 -18.85 25.37
C PRO A 181 -24.67 -18.03 26.65
N ALA A 182 -25.14 -16.79 26.50
CA ALA A 182 -25.56 -15.97 27.63
C ALA A 182 -26.73 -16.68 28.34
N THR A 183 -26.46 -17.18 29.52
CA THR A 183 -27.49 -17.71 30.43
C THR A 183 -28.37 -16.56 30.87
N ALA A 184 -29.61 -16.61 30.42
CA ALA A 184 -30.69 -15.79 30.98
C ALA A 184 -30.91 -16.20 32.43
N ALA A 185 -30.68 -15.27 33.37
CA ALA A 185 -31.21 -15.39 34.74
C ALA A 185 -32.43 -14.48 34.85
N GLN A 186 -33.59 -15.12 34.85
CA GLN A 186 -34.82 -14.54 35.39
C GLN A 186 -34.70 -14.54 36.91
N GLN A 187 -34.88 -13.42 37.53
CA GLN A 187 -35.82 -13.18 38.68
C GLN A 187 -35.86 -11.67 38.97
#